data_e9684ccc7b87e2396bc718fca9165bce
#
_entry.id   e9684ccc7b87e2396bc718fca9165bce
#
_cell.length_a   1.000
_cell.length_b   1.000
_cell.length_c   1.000
_cell.angle_alpha   90.00
_cell.angle_beta   90.00
_cell.angle_gamma   90.00
#
_symmetry.space_group_name_H-M   'P 1'
#
loop_
_entity.id
_entity.type
_entity.pdbx_description
1 polymer ?
#
loop_
_entity_poly.entity_id
_entity_poly.type
_entity_poly.pdbx_seq_one_letter_code
_entity_poly.pdbx_strand_id
1 'polypeptide(L)'
;MAGPAVRPSSDASSVPASRWRTVDIVVAAVLGVAFGVVFWGWNLVAEVLSTPLDFFPPIKGLLNGVFLMPGVVAGLLVRRPGAAIFASTLAAAVSLLLGSPYGGIIVVYGLVQGAGAELGFLLTRYRTFGWGTALLAAVTAGLSTSILDLSLYYPVSREYPFWAFTLPYTLTTVLSSVLLAGVVGLLLVRAMARTGALGAFAAGRTRS
;
A
#
# COMPACT_ATOMS: atom_id res chain seq x y z
N MET A 1 -38.69 -16.34 -52.17
CA MET A 1 -37.64 -17.11 -51.45
C MET A 1 -36.83 -16.14 -50.62
N ALA A 2 -37.07 -16.11 -49.31
CA ALA A 2 -36.32 -15.27 -48.40
C ALA A 2 -35.13 -16.08 -47.86
N GLY A 3 -33.89 -15.60 -48.07
CA GLY A 3 -32.67 -16.23 -47.60
C GLY A 3 -32.55 -16.14 -46.08
N PRO A 4 -31.85 -17.11 -45.43
CA PRO A 4 -31.71 -17.14 -43.99
C PRO A 4 -30.83 -15.96 -43.50
N ALA A 5 -31.37 -15.18 -42.55
CA ALA A 5 -30.64 -14.11 -41.89
C ALA A 5 -29.48 -14.72 -41.08
N VAL A 6 -28.23 -14.46 -41.47
CA VAL A 6 -27.03 -14.76 -40.71
C VAL A 6 -27.06 -13.90 -39.47
N ARG A 7 -27.29 -14.50 -38.28
CA ARG A 7 -27.08 -13.85 -37.00
C ARG A 7 -25.58 -13.66 -36.80
N PRO A 8 -25.11 -12.44 -36.50
CA PRO A 8 -23.73 -12.24 -36.09
C PRO A 8 -23.51 -12.98 -34.76
N SER A 9 -22.56 -13.90 -34.75
CA SER A 9 -22.07 -14.59 -33.55
C SER A 9 -21.48 -13.57 -32.59
N SER A 10 -22.17 -13.32 -31.48
CA SER A 10 -21.70 -12.50 -30.38
C SER A 10 -20.70 -13.28 -29.51
N ASP A 11 -19.63 -13.78 -30.11
CA ASP A 11 -18.45 -14.24 -29.35
C ASP A 11 -17.49 -13.08 -29.13
N ALA A 12 -17.99 -12.03 -28.49
CA ALA A 12 -17.11 -11.13 -27.75
C ALA A 12 -16.61 -11.91 -26.53
N SER A 13 -15.52 -12.65 -26.68
CA SER A 13 -14.77 -13.24 -25.59
C SER A 13 -14.46 -12.14 -24.59
N SER A 14 -15.25 -12.07 -23.52
CA SER A 14 -15.02 -11.21 -22.37
C SER A 14 -13.71 -11.67 -21.72
N VAL A 15 -12.60 -11.05 -22.10
CA VAL A 15 -11.33 -11.22 -21.42
C VAL A 15 -11.55 -10.83 -19.96
N PRO A 16 -11.35 -11.74 -18.99
CA PRO A 16 -11.56 -11.43 -17.60
C PRO A 16 -10.75 -10.17 -17.23
N ALA A 17 -11.39 -9.17 -16.65
CA ALA A 17 -10.77 -7.91 -16.28
C ALA A 17 -9.64 -8.03 -15.22
N SER A 18 -9.36 -9.25 -14.73
CA SER A 18 -8.39 -9.54 -13.68
C SER A 18 -6.96 -9.86 -14.17
N ARG A 19 -6.73 -10.02 -15.47
CA ARG A 19 -5.38 -10.37 -15.97
C ARG A 19 -4.45 -9.17 -15.91
N TRP A 20 -3.27 -9.39 -15.28
CA TRP A 20 -2.17 -8.43 -15.27
C TRP A 20 -1.64 -8.23 -16.69
N ARG A 21 -1.36 -7.00 -17.04
CA ARG A 21 -0.65 -6.62 -18.25
C ARG A 21 0.83 -6.45 -17.92
N THR A 22 1.72 -6.64 -18.89
CA THR A 22 3.15 -6.38 -18.70
C THR A 22 3.40 -4.97 -18.14
N VAL A 23 2.64 -3.98 -18.62
CA VAL A 23 2.73 -2.60 -18.15
C VAL A 23 2.34 -2.46 -16.67
N ASP A 24 1.37 -3.23 -16.19
CA ASP A 24 0.94 -3.21 -14.78
C ASP A 24 2.08 -3.73 -13.87
N ILE A 25 2.76 -4.81 -14.31
CA ILE A 25 3.92 -5.39 -13.60
C ILE A 25 5.08 -4.39 -13.56
N VAL A 26 5.43 -3.81 -14.71
CA VAL A 26 6.53 -2.85 -14.81
C VAL A 26 6.30 -1.65 -13.90
N VAL A 27 5.09 -1.10 -13.88
CA VAL A 27 4.77 0.06 -13.02
C VAL A 27 4.81 -0.30 -11.55
N ALA A 28 4.20 -1.42 -11.16
CA ALA A 28 4.26 -1.86 -9.77
C ALA A 28 5.71 -2.13 -9.34
N ALA A 29 6.55 -2.66 -10.23
CA ALA A 29 7.97 -2.88 -9.97
C ALA A 29 8.75 -1.56 -9.84
N VAL A 30 8.54 -0.61 -10.76
CA VAL A 30 9.17 0.73 -10.68
C VAL A 30 8.79 1.45 -9.39
N LEU A 31 7.51 1.41 -9.01
CA LEU A 31 7.05 1.95 -7.73
C LEU A 31 7.72 1.25 -6.55
N GLY A 32 7.77 -0.09 -6.56
CA GLY A 32 8.43 -0.86 -5.52
C GLY A 32 9.89 -0.49 -5.35
N VAL A 33 10.64 -0.37 -6.46
CA VAL A 33 12.05 0.04 -6.42
C VAL A 33 12.20 1.48 -5.90
N ALA A 34 11.39 2.42 -6.40
CA ALA A 34 11.45 3.82 -5.97
C ALA A 34 11.15 3.96 -4.47
N PHE A 35 10.10 3.30 -4.00
CA PHE A 35 9.79 3.30 -2.56
C PHE A 35 10.81 2.52 -1.73
N GLY A 36 11.48 1.53 -2.29
CA GLY A 36 12.56 0.82 -1.60
C GLY A 36 13.74 1.75 -1.27
N VAL A 37 14.09 2.65 -2.19
CA VAL A 37 15.09 3.71 -1.94
C VAL A 37 14.57 4.69 -0.88
N VAL A 38 13.30 5.09 -0.97
CA VAL A 38 12.67 5.94 0.06
C VAL A 38 12.70 5.26 1.43
N PHE A 39 12.41 3.97 1.51
CA PHE A 39 12.47 3.21 2.76
C PHE A 39 13.87 3.19 3.36
N TRP A 40 14.88 2.95 2.54
CA TRP A 40 16.26 2.98 3.00
C TRP A 40 16.61 4.35 3.62
N GLY A 41 16.32 5.45 2.92
CA GLY A 41 16.53 6.80 3.45
C GLY A 41 15.69 7.08 4.69
N TRP A 42 14.41 6.64 4.70
CA TRP A 42 13.52 6.82 5.83
C TRP A 42 13.98 6.05 7.08
N ASN A 43 14.58 4.88 6.92
CA ASN A 43 15.13 4.11 8.04
C ASN A 43 16.14 4.95 8.82
N LEU A 44 17.05 5.66 8.12
CA LEU A 44 18.05 6.52 8.75
C LEU A 44 17.41 7.71 9.49
N VAL A 45 16.42 8.33 8.88
CA VAL A 45 15.66 9.44 9.48
C VAL A 45 14.84 8.97 10.67
N ALA A 46 14.15 7.84 10.53
CA ALA A 46 13.30 7.29 11.59
C ALA A 46 14.11 6.89 12.83
N GLU A 47 15.32 6.36 12.65
CA GLU A 47 16.22 6.04 13.77
C GLU A 47 16.54 7.30 14.58
N VAL A 48 16.95 8.38 13.92
CA VAL A 48 17.22 9.67 14.58
C VAL A 48 15.98 10.23 15.26
N LEU A 49 14.82 10.19 14.59
CA LEU A 49 13.57 10.72 15.14
C LEU A 49 13.00 9.85 16.28
N SER A 50 13.32 8.58 16.33
CA SER A 50 12.79 7.67 17.35
C SER A 50 13.34 7.97 18.76
N THR A 51 14.58 8.42 18.87
CA THR A 51 15.24 8.72 20.15
C THR A 51 14.50 9.76 21.00
N PRO A 52 14.16 10.96 20.47
CA PRO A 52 13.39 11.92 21.26
C PRO A 52 11.95 11.48 21.58
N LEU A 53 11.44 10.45 20.92
CA LEU A 53 10.09 9.91 21.16
C LEU A 53 10.05 8.84 22.26
N ASP A 54 11.19 8.51 22.87
CA ASP A 54 11.27 7.52 23.95
C ASP A 54 10.52 7.94 25.23
N PHE A 55 10.20 9.23 25.38
CA PHE A 55 9.36 9.72 26.50
C PHE A 55 7.93 9.16 26.44
N PHE A 56 7.41 8.84 25.24
CA PHE A 56 6.12 8.20 25.06
C PHE A 56 6.18 7.23 23.86
N PRO A 57 6.70 6.00 24.05
CA PRO A 57 6.98 5.05 22.96
C PRO A 57 5.82 4.78 22.00
N PRO A 58 4.53 4.80 22.41
CA PRO A 58 3.42 4.63 21.48
C PRO A 58 3.37 5.66 20.34
N ILE A 59 3.96 6.84 20.49
CA ILE A 59 3.98 7.86 19.42
C ILE A 59 4.89 7.47 18.25
N LYS A 60 5.81 6.52 18.45
CA LYS A 60 6.67 6.01 17.37
C LYS A 60 5.86 5.37 16.23
N GLY A 61 4.62 4.95 16.48
CA GLY A 61 3.68 4.53 15.45
C GLY A 61 3.49 5.56 14.32
N LEU A 62 3.72 6.85 14.60
CA LEU A 62 3.68 7.91 13.58
C LEU A 62 4.75 7.75 12.49
N LEU A 63 5.85 7.07 12.76
CA LEU A 63 6.93 6.84 11.80
C LEU A 63 6.59 5.74 10.78
N ASN A 64 5.56 4.92 11.05
CA ASN A 64 5.21 3.78 10.20
C ASN A 64 4.54 4.16 8.88
N GLY A 65 3.89 5.32 8.80
CA GLY A 65 3.06 5.70 7.65
C GLY A 65 3.78 5.73 6.30
N VAL A 66 5.08 6.08 6.29
CA VAL A 66 5.90 6.09 5.06
C VAL A 66 6.03 4.68 4.48
N PHE A 67 6.23 3.67 5.32
CA PHE A 67 6.36 2.27 4.89
C PHE A 67 5.06 1.69 4.29
N LEU A 68 3.92 2.33 4.54
CA LEU A 68 2.61 1.88 4.07
C LEU A 68 2.23 2.49 2.71
N MET A 69 2.97 3.52 2.26
CA MET A 69 2.68 4.23 1.00
C MET A 69 2.72 3.34 -0.24
N PRO A 70 3.72 2.47 -0.47
CA PRO A 70 3.82 1.74 -1.74
C PRO A 70 2.61 0.85 -2.01
N GLY A 71 2.08 0.18 -1.00
CA GLY A 71 0.88 -0.66 -1.14
C GLY A 71 -0.34 0.14 -1.58
N VAL A 72 -0.62 1.24 -0.88
CA VAL A 72 -1.77 2.09 -1.19
C VAL A 72 -1.61 2.76 -2.55
N VAL A 73 -0.44 3.34 -2.85
CA VAL A 73 -0.16 4.02 -4.13
C VAL A 73 -0.24 3.04 -5.30
N ALA A 74 0.39 1.86 -5.18
CA ALA A 74 0.36 0.86 -6.24
C ALA A 74 -1.06 0.33 -6.49
N GLY A 75 -1.82 0.05 -5.44
CA GLY A 75 -3.21 -0.39 -5.56
C GLY A 75 -4.10 0.65 -6.25
N LEU A 76 -3.95 1.94 -5.90
CA LEU A 76 -4.69 3.05 -6.53
C LEU A 76 -4.30 3.26 -8.00
N LEU A 77 -3.04 3.05 -8.35
CA LEU A 77 -2.51 3.29 -9.68
C LEU A 77 -2.78 2.13 -10.64
N VAL A 78 -2.39 0.92 -10.23
CA VAL A 78 -2.46 -0.30 -11.06
C VAL A 78 -3.89 -0.85 -11.10
N ARG A 79 -4.62 -0.74 -10.00
CA ARG A 79 -6.03 -1.17 -9.86
C ARG A 79 -6.22 -2.66 -10.18
N ARG A 80 -5.24 -3.48 -9.82
CA ARG A 80 -5.25 -4.94 -10.01
C ARG A 80 -5.04 -5.65 -8.70
N PRO A 81 -5.73 -6.78 -8.46
CA PRO A 81 -5.48 -7.61 -7.29
C PRO A 81 -4.01 -8.03 -7.19
N GLY A 82 -3.44 -7.92 -5.98
CA GLY A 82 -2.05 -8.23 -5.72
C GLY A 82 -1.06 -7.08 -5.94
N ALA A 83 -1.49 -5.92 -6.49
CA ALA A 83 -0.59 -4.81 -6.79
C ALA A 83 0.00 -4.20 -5.51
N ALA A 84 -0.80 -4.07 -4.45
CA ALA A 84 -0.36 -3.53 -3.18
C ALA A 84 0.67 -4.47 -2.52
N ILE A 85 0.39 -5.77 -2.50
CA ILE A 85 1.30 -6.79 -1.95
C ILE A 85 2.62 -6.77 -2.72
N PHE A 86 2.56 -6.84 -4.05
CA PHE A 86 3.75 -6.90 -4.89
C PHE A 86 4.65 -5.67 -4.69
N ALA A 87 4.10 -4.46 -4.77
CA ALA A 87 4.89 -3.24 -4.65
C ALA A 87 5.48 -3.04 -3.24
N SER A 88 4.72 -3.34 -2.17
CA SER A 88 5.21 -3.23 -0.79
C SER A 88 6.31 -4.26 -0.51
N THR A 89 6.13 -5.51 -0.94
CA THR A 89 7.13 -6.56 -0.75
C THR A 89 8.41 -6.24 -1.52
N LEU A 90 8.28 -5.76 -2.76
CA LEU A 90 9.43 -5.36 -3.55
C LEU A 90 10.15 -4.15 -2.95
N ALA A 91 9.42 -3.15 -2.44
CA ALA A 91 10.03 -2.01 -1.75
C ALA A 91 10.84 -2.45 -0.52
N ALA A 92 10.29 -3.35 0.26
CA ALA A 92 10.98 -3.93 1.42
C ALA A 92 12.22 -4.72 1.01
N ALA A 93 12.15 -5.54 -0.05
CA ALA A 93 13.28 -6.30 -0.58
C ALA A 93 14.39 -5.37 -1.10
N VAL A 94 14.05 -4.31 -1.83
CA VAL A 94 15.02 -3.32 -2.29
C VAL A 94 15.69 -2.60 -1.11
N SER A 95 14.91 -2.18 -0.11
CA SER A 95 15.45 -1.56 1.11
C SER A 95 16.41 -2.51 1.86
N LEU A 96 16.09 -3.81 1.91
CA LEU A 96 16.98 -4.82 2.47
C LEU A 96 18.30 -4.90 1.71
N LEU A 97 18.24 -4.94 0.38
CA LEU A 97 19.44 -4.99 -0.47
C LEU A 97 20.32 -3.73 -0.34
N LEU A 98 19.71 -2.59 -0.03
CA LEU A 98 20.42 -1.34 0.25
C LEU A 98 20.99 -1.26 1.68
N GLY A 99 20.83 -2.30 2.50
CA GLY A 99 21.39 -2.36 3.85
C GLY A 99 20.46 -1.83 4.94
N SER A 100 19.15 -2.14 4.86
CA SER A 100 18.19 -1.82 5.92
C SER A 100 18.67 -2.40 7.28
N PRO A 101 18.62 -1.61 8.37
CA PRO A 101 19.04 -2.07 9.70
C PRO A 101 18.13 -3.17 10.28
N TYR A 102 16.92 -3.33 9.74
CA TYR A 102 15.95 -4.32 10.21
C TYR A 102 16.20 -5.75 9.71
N GLY A 103 17.18 -5.96 8.80
CA GLY A 103 17.48 -7.29 8.26
C GLY A 103 16.31 -7.91 7.50
N GLY A 104 16.31 -9.25 7.36
CA GLY A 104 15.34 -9.98 6.53
C GLY A 104 13.88 -9.85 6.95
N ILE A 105 13.60 -9.51 8.22
CA ILE A 105 12.24 -9.35 8.72
C ILE A 105 11.46 -8.24 7.97
N ILE A 106 12.16 -7.25 7.39
CA ILE A 106 11.52 -6.16 6.64
C ILE A 106 10.70 -6.67 5.46
N VAL A 107 11.09 -7.80 4.84
CA VAL A 107 10.35 -8.39 3.72
C VAL A 107 9.01 -8.95 4.21
N VAL A 108 8.97 -9.54 5.41
CA VAL A 108 7.73 -9.99 6.06
C VAL A 108 6.83 -8.78 6.33
N TYR A 109 7.41 -7.66 6.80
CA TYR A 109 6.68 -6.41 6.95
C TYR A 109 6.09 -5.94 5.61
N GLY A 110 6.86 -5.90 4.54
CA GLY A 110 6.38 -5.52 3.22
C GLY A 110 5.21 -6.38 2.75
N LEU A 111 5.27 -7.69 3.00
CA LEU A 111 4.18 -8.61 2.67
C LEU A 111 2.92 -8.33 3.48
N VAL A 112 3.02 -8.20 4.80
CA VAL A 112 1.88 -7.96 5.71
C VAL A 112 1.26 -6.59 5.47
N GLN A 113 2.06 -5.56 5.30
CA GLN A 113 1.62 -4.19 5.00
C GLN A 113 0.91 -4.13 3.65
N GLY A 114 1.48 -4.77 2.64
CA GLY A 114 0.88 -4.89 1.32
C GLY A 114 -0.43 -5.67 1.35
N ALA A 115 -0.51 -6.77 2.09
CA ALA A 115 -1.73 -7.55 2.28
C ALA A 115 -2.81 -6.74 3.02
N GLY A 116 -2.42 -5.95 4.03
CA GLY A 116 -3.32 -5.03 4.71
C GLY A 116 -3.90 -3.97 3.77
N ALA A 117 -3.07 -3.34 2.92
CA ALA A 117 -3.55 -2.41 1.90
C ALA A 117 -4.47 -3.10 0.88
N GLU A 118 -4.09 -4.30 0.43
CA GLU A 118 -4.86 -5.11 -0.51
C GLU A 118 -6.24 -5.45 0.05
N LEU A 119 -6.35 -5.75 1.35
CA LEU A 119 -7.62 -6.00 2.02
C LEU A 119 -8.57 -4.80 1.89
N GLY A 120 -8.08 -3.57 2.03
CA GLY A 120 -8.89 -2.37 1.84
C GLY A 120 -9.45 -2.26 0.41
N PHE A 121 -8.66 -2.60 -0.61
CA PHE A 121 -9.13 -2.67 -2.00
C PHE A 121 -10.11 -3.82 -2.22
N LEU A 122 -9.88 -4.96 -1.60
CA LEU A 122 -10.76 -6.12 -1.68
C LEU A 122 -12.14 -5.83 -1.06
N LEU A 123 -12.20 -5.14 0.07
CA LEU A 123 -13.45 -4.73 0.71
C LEU A 123 -14.31 -3.84 -0.19
N THR A 124 -13.68 -3.01 -1.03
CA THR A 124 -14.39 -2.22 -2.05
C THR A 124 -14.58 -3.00 -3.37
N ARG A 125 -14.22 -4.29 -3.39
CA ARG A 125 -14.27 -5.19 -4.56
C ARG A 125 -13.58 -4.61 -5.80
N TYR A 126 -12.57 -3.76 -5.62
CA TYR A 126 -11.86 -3.07 -6.73
C TYR A 126 -12.78 -2.26 -7.64
N ARG A 127 -13.92 -1.79 -7.13
CA ARG A 127 -14.90 -1.01 -7.93
C ARG A 127 -14.69 0.48 -7.87
N THR A 128 -14.12 0.96 -6.78
CA THR A 128 -13.89 2.40 -6.54
C THR A 128 -12.43 2.64 -6.21
N PHE A 129 -11.88 3.78 -6.67
CA PHE A 129 -10.48 4.17 -6.46
C PHE A 129 -10.39 5.66 -6.12
N GLY A 130 -11.21 6.08 -5.17
CA GLY A 130 -11.29 7.45 -4.67
C GLY A 130 -10.82 7.59 -3.23
N TRP A 131 -11.24 8.67 -2.58
CA TRP A 131 -10.91 8.97 -1.19
C TRP A 131 -11.29 7.83 -0.24
N GLY A 132 -12.52 7.32 -0.32
CA GLY A 132 -12.99 6.25 0.56
C GLY A 132 -12.12 5.01 0.50
N THR A 133 -11.78 4.55 -0.71
CA THR A 133 -10.93 3.36 -0.88
C THR A 133 -9.50 3.61 -0.43
N ALA A 134 -8.93 4.79 -0.71
CA ALA A 134 -7.57 5.14 -0.29
C ALA A 134 -7.45 5.15 1.24
N LEU A 135 -8.42 5.77 1.93
CA LEU A 135 -8.46 5.82 3.38
C LEU A 135 -8.70 4.44 4.00
N LEU A 136 -9.60 3.65 3.42
CA LEU A 136 -9.86 2.28 3.88
C LEU A 136 -8.61 1.39 3.73
N ALA A 137 -7.93 1.45 2.59
CA ALA A 137 -6.69 0.72 2.35
C ALA A 137 -5.57 1.16 3.32
N ALA A 138 -5.49 2.45 3.63
CA ALA A 138 -4.54 2.96 4.62
C ALA A 138 -4.87 2.48 6.03
N VAL A 139 -6.15 2.50 6.43
CA VAL A 139 -6.58 1.98 7.75
C VAL A 139 -6.24 0.51 7.90
N THR A 140 -6.61 -0.32 6.92
CA THR A 140 -6.34 -1.77 6.98
C THR A 140 -4.85 -2.08 6.93
N ALA A 141 -4.04 -1.30 6.19
CA ALA A 141 -2.58 -1.41 6.21
C ALA A 141 -1.98 -1.02 7.57
N GLY A 142 -2.46 0.08 8.16
CA GLY A 142 -2.02 0.52 9.49
C GLY A 142 -2.38 -0.49 10.58
N LEU A 143 -3.58 -1.07 10.53
CA LEU A 143 -3.99 -2.11 11.47
C LEU A 143 -3.14 -3.37 11.34
N SER A 144 -2.89 -3.85 10.12
CA SER A 144 -2.06 -5.05 9.90
C SER A 144 -0.62 -4.85 10.38
N THR A 145 -0.06 -3.65 10.18
CA THR A 145 1.26 -3.28 10.69
C THR A 145 1.27 -3.25 12.22
N SER A 146 0.27 -2.60 12.84
CA SER A 146 0.19 -2.56 14.30
C SER A 146 0.06 -3.94 14.91
N ILE A 147 -0.73 -4.84 14.31
CA ILE A 147 -0.87 -6.22 14.78
C ILE A 147 0.49 -6.93 14.71
N LEU A 148 1.26 -6.77 13.64
CA LEU A 148 2.56 -7.39 13.49
C LEU A 148 3.57 -6.84 14.52
N ASP A 149 3.68 -5.51 14.65
CA ASP A 149 4.57 -4.85 15.62
C ASP A 149 4.27 -5.27 17.04
N LEU A 150 2.99 -5.23 17.43
CA LEU A 150 2.55 -5.59 18.79
C LEU A 150 2.75 -7.08 19.07
N SER A 151 2.66 -7.93 18.06
CA SER A 151 2.91 -9.36 18.22
C SER A 151 4.39 -9.71 18.37
N LEU A 152 5.27 -8.97 17.70
CA LEU A 152 6.70 -9.29 17.67
C LEU A 152 7.52 -8.53 18.72
N TYR A 153 7.20 -7.24 18.93
CA TYR A 153 8.03 -6.35 19.74
C TYR A 153 7.37 -5.89 21.04
N TYR A 154 6.03 -5.79 21.07
CA TYR A 154 5.31 -5.20 22.17
C TYR A 154 4.10 -6.06 22.61
N PRO A 155 4.31 -7.35 22.94
CA PRO A 155 3.19 -8.20 23.35
C PRO A 155 2.52 -7.64 24.60
N VAL A 156 1.20 -7.72 24.64
CA VAL A 156 0.42 -7.20 25.77
C VAL A 156 0.92 -7.83 27.08
N SER A 157 1.38 -6.99 27.99
CA SER A 157 1.99 -7.37 29.26
C SER A 157 1.84 -6.26 30.29
N ARG A 158 2.47 -6.41 31.47
CA ARG A 158 2.54 -5.33 32.47
C ARG A 158 3.39 -4.16 31.95
N GLU A 159 4.40 -4.41 31.14
CA GLU A 159 5.27 -3.40 30.53
C GLU A 159 4.54 -2.68 29.39
N TYR A 160 3.74 -3.43 28.58
CA TYR A 160 2.96 -2.90 27.45
C TYR A 160 1.46 -3.13 27.66
N PRO A 161 0.83 -2.40 28.58
CA PRO A 161 -0.59 -2.59 28.91
C PRO A 161 -1.48 -2.13 27.75
N PHE A 162 -2.58 -2.84 27.54
CA PHE A 162 -3.47 -2.60 26.40
C PHE A 162 -3.89 -1.12 26.26
N TRP A 163 -4.38 -0.51 27.35
CA TRP A 163 -4.91 0.86 27.32
C TRP A 163 -3.83 1.93 27.22
N ALA A 164 -2.67 1.71 27.83
CA ALA A 164 -1.62 2.71 27.89
C ALA A 164 -0.58 2.57 26.77
N PHE A 165 -0.48 1.42 26.12
CA PHE A 165 0.49 1.19 25.05
C PHE A 165 -0.17 0.71 23.77
N THR A 166 -0.84 -0.46 23.77
CA THR A 166 -1.35 -1.12 22.55
C THR A 166 -2.33 -0.23 21.80
N LEU A 167 -3.31 0.34 22.47
CA LEU A 167 -4.31 1.21 21.86
C LEU A 167 -3.69 2.51 21.30
N PRO A 168 -2.92 3.31 22.07
CA PRO A 168 -2.27 4.50 21.55
C PRO A 168 -1.32 4.21 20.38
N TYR A 169 -0.52 3.13 20.43
CA TYR A 169 0.36 2.73 19.35
C TYR A 169 -0.41 2.42 18.05
N THR A 170 -1.49 1.65 18.17
CA THR A 170 -2.35 1.34 17.01
C THR A 170 -2.97 2.61 16.43
N LEU A 171 -3.46 3.51 17.27
CA LEU A 171 -4.07 4.76 16.82
C LEU A 171 -3.05 5.67 16.10
N THR A 172 -1.84 5.81 16.63
CA THR A 172 -0.78 6.61 15.99
C THR A 172 -0.32 6.01 14.68
N THR A 173 -0.16 4.68 14.59
CA THR A 173 0.19 3.98 13.35
C THR A 173 -0.91 4.13 12.29
N VAL A 174 -2.18 3.93 12.67
CA VAL A 174 -3.31 4.11 11.74
C VAL A 174 -3.45 5.57 11.31
N LEU A 175 -3.30 6.52 12.23
CA LEU A 175 -3.34 7.95 11.89
C LEU A 175 -2.25 8.31 10.88
N SER A 176 -1.02 7.89 11.12
CA SER A 176 0.10 8.11 10.20
C SER A 176 -0.15 7.46 8.84
N SER A 177 -0.66 6.24 8.81
CA SER A 177 -1.04 5.54 7.59
C SER A 177 -2.11 6.31 6.81
N VAL A 178 -3.17 6.76 7.48
CA VAL A 178 -4.25 7.54 6.86
C VAL A 178 -3.71 8.84 6.25
N LEU A 179 -2.87 9.56 6.99
CA LEU A 179 -2.31 10.84 6.52
C LEU A 179 -1.31 10.63 5.37
N LEU A 180 -0.34 9.73 5.53
CA LEU A 180 0.74 9.56 4.55
C LEU A 180 0.33 8.61 3.42
N ALA A 181 -0.08 7.39 3.72
CA ALA A 181 -0.41 6.44 2.67
C ALA A 181 -1.78 6.74 2.03
N GLY A 182 -2.79 7.13 2.82
CA GLY A 182 -4.14 7.43 2.33
C GLY A 182 -4.21 8.78 1.62
N VAL A 183 -3.95 9.87 2.35
CA VAL A 183 -4.14 11.23 1.82
C VAL A 183 -3.02 11.59 0.86
N VAL A 184 -1.75 11.57 1.32
CA VAL A 184 -0.61 11.95 0.47
C VAL A 184 -0.46 10.98 -0.69
N GLY A 185 -0.63 9.67 -0.48
CA GLY A 185 -0.60 8.65 -1.53
C GLY A 185 -1.64 8.90 -2.64
N LEU A 186 -2.89 9.21 -2.27
CA LEU A 186 -3.92 9.54 -3.26
C LEU A 186 -3.62 10.84 -4.01
N LEU A 187 -3.13 11.87 -3.30
CA LEU A 187 -2.72 13.13 -3.93
C LEU A 187 -1.57 12.93 -4.90
N LEU A 188 -0.60 12.09 -4.55
CA LEU A 188 0.52 11.72 -5.42
C LEU A 188 0.01 11.05 -6.71
N VAL A 189 -0.88 10.04 -6.60
CA VAL A 189 -1.49 9.38 -7.76
C VAL A 189 -2.25 10.37 -8.64
N ARG A 190 -3.00 11.31 -8.03
CA ARG A 190 -3.72 12.36 -8.77
C ARG A 190 -2.78 13.34 -9.47
N ALA A 191 -1.68 13.72 -8.81
CA ALA A 191 -0.67 14.58 -9.40
C ALA A 191 -0.02 13.91 -10.63
N MET A 192 0.38 12.62 -10.49
CA MET A 192 0.90 11.85 -11.62
C MET A 192 -0.10 11.72 -12.78
N ALA A 193 -1.40 11.58 -12.47
CA ALA A 193 -2.43 11.54 -13.50
C ALA A 193 -2.59 12.88 -14.25
N ARG A 194 -2.30 14.01 -13.59
CA ARG A 194 -2.37 15.34 -14.21
C ARG A 194 -1.23 15.63 -15.19
N THR A 195 -0.06 15.05 -14.96
CA THR A 195 1.11 15.26 -15.84
C THR A 195 1.02 14.49 -17.17
N GLY A 196 -0.05 13.69 -17.38
CA GLY A 196 -0.18 12.83 -18.57
C GLY A 196 0.70 11.57 -18.55
N ALA A 197 1.58 11.44 -17.54
CA ALA A 197 2.45 10.26 -17.38
C ALA A 197 1.68 8.94 -17.25
N LEU A 198 0.39 9.02 -16.91
CA LEU A 198 -0.48 7.86 -16.69
C LEU A 198 -1.45 7.56 -17.86
N GLY A 199 -1.28 8.16 -19.04
CA GLY A 199 -2.18 7.93 -20.19
C GLY A 199 -2.32 6.45 -20.61
N ALA A 200 -1.28 5.65 -20.40
CA ALA A 200 -1.29 4.21 -20.65
C ALA A 200 -1.99 3.38 -19.56
N PHE A 201 -2.33 3.97 -18.40
CA PHE A 201 -2.78 3.27 -17.19
C PHE A 201 -4.27 3.45 -16.90
N ALA A 202 -4.82 2.52 -16.10
CA ALA A 202 -6.22 2.57 -15.67
C ALA A 202 -6.56 3.87 -14.93
N ALA A 203 -5.63 4.41 -14.15
CA ALA A 203 -5.81 5.67 -13.41
C ALA A 203 -5.90 6.91 -14.31
N GLY A 204 -5.28 6.89 -15.51
CA GLY A 204 -5.33 7.99 -16.49
C GLY A 204 -6.58 8.00 -17.35
N ARG A 205 -7.25 6.87 -17.52
CA ARG A 205 -8.41 6.71 -18.41
C ARG A 205 -9.77 7.17 -17.84
N THR A 206 -9.83 7.57 -16.60
CA THR A 206 -11.08 8.02 -15.96
C THR A 206 -11.44 9.50 -16.28
N ARG A 207 -10.82 10.10 -17.31
CA ARG A 207 -11.00 11.51 -17.70
C ARG A 207 -11.63 11.73 -19.08
N SER A 208 -12.13 10.70 -19.73
CA SER A 208 -12.93 10.86 -20.97
C SER A 208 -14.41 10.66 -20.71
#